data_a2216a94d631e936c6dfaa0580a121e2
#
_entry.id   a2216a94d631e936c6dfaa0580a121e2
#
_cell.length_a   1.000
_cell.length_b   1.000
_cell.length_c   1.000
_cell.angle_alpha   90.00
_cell.angle_beta   90.00
_cell.angle_gamma   90.00
#
_symmetry.space_group_name_H-M   'P 1'
#
loop_
_entity.id
_entity.type
_entity.pdbx_description
1 polymer ?
#
loop_
_entity_poly.entity_id
_entity_poly.type
_entity_poly.pdbx_seq_one_letter_code
_entity_poly.pdbx_strand_id
1 'polypeptide(L)'
;MSLVTLKEILAPANEKNYAVAAFDTMDFTLTEGIIEAAEQTGLPVILMLPGFAFDRQEADAFLDFNLSRIKKAKAPICYHLDHG
;
A
#
# COMPACT_ATOMS: atom_id res chain seq x y z
N MET A 1 -5.18 -10.07 8.56
CA MET A 1 -4.34 -10.19 7.35
C MET A 1 -3.86 -8.81 6.93
N SER A 2 -2.56 -8.64 6.67
CA SER A 2 -2.00 -7.33 6.34
C SER A 2 -2.38 -6.86 4.93
N LEU A 3 -2.30 -7.76 3.94
CA LEU A 3 -2.71 -7.42 2.57
C LEU A 3 -4.23 -7.54 2.46
N VAL A 4 -4.90 -6.41 2.21
CA VAL A 4 -6.35 -6.35 2.13
C VAL A 4 -6.79 -5.74 0.81
N THR A 5 -8.04 -6.00 0.41
CA THR A 5 -8.61 -5.40 -0.80
C THR A 5 -9.04 -3.96 -0.54
N LEU A 6 -9.25 -3.21 -1.63
CA LEU A 6 -9.77 -1.85 -1.53
C LEU A 6 -11.12 -1.82 -0.81
N LYS A 7 -11.98 -2.77 -1.11
CA LYS A 7 -13.29 -2.89 -0.45
C LYS A 7 -13.12 -3.12 1.06
N GLU A 8 -12.22 -4.02 1.45
CA GLU A 8 -11.98 -4.34 2.86
C GLU A 8 -11.45 -3.15 3.64
N ILE A 9 -10.61 -2.30 3.02
CA ILE A 9 -10.03 -1.16 3.71
C ILE A 9 -10.98 0.04 3.75
N LEU A 10 -11.84 0.21 2.74
CA LEU A 10 -12.74 1.35 2.64
C LEU A 10 -14.09 1.15 3.33
N ALA A 11 -14.58 -0.08 3.45
CA ALA A 11 -15.87 -0.32 4.08
C ALA A 11 -15.94 0.18 5.53
N PRO A 12 -14.98 -0.13 6.42
CA PRO A 12 -15.00 0.43 7.77
C PRO A 12 -14.85 1.94 7.79
N ALA A 13 -14.04 2.50 6.86
CA ALA A 13 -13.84 3.94 6.78
C ALA A 13 -15.14 4.67 6.42
N ASN A 14 -15.89 4.13 5.46
CA ASN A 14 -17.16 4.70 5.04
C ASN A 14 -18.20 4.59 6.17
N GLU A 15 -18.23 3.46 6.85
CA GLU A 15 -19.19 3.20 7.92
C GLU A 15 -18.94 4.10 9.14
N LYS A 16 -17.68 4.35 9.47
CA LYS A 16 -17.26 5.15 10.64
C LYS A 16 -16.87 6.58 10.31
N ASN A 17 -17.01 6.98 9.06
CA ASN A 17 -16.76 8.36 8.59
C ASN A 17 -15.33 8.84 8.84
N TYR A 18 -14.32 8.03 8.46
CA TYR A 18 -12.93 8.49 8.45
C TYR A 18 -12.31 8.28 7.08
N ALA A 19 -11.23 9.01 6.80
CA ALA A 19 -10.49 8.90 5.54
C ALA A 19 -9.34 7.91 5.69
N VAL A 20 -9.01 7.23 4.58
CA VAL A 20 -7.84 6.36 4.52
C VAL A 20 -6.81 7.04 3.63
N ALA A 21 -5.59 7.18 4.14
CA ALA A 21 -4.52 7.80 3.37
C ALA A 21 -4.03 6.87 2.26
N ALA A 22 -3.75 7.46 1.10
CA ALA A 22 -3.22 6.74 -0.05
C ALA A 22 -1.92 7.41 -0.49
N PHE A 23 -0.85 6.64 -0.62
CA PHE A 23 0.47 7.15 -0.95
C PHE A 23 1.05 6.43 -2.14
N ASP A 24 1.58 7.18 -3.10
CA ASP A 24 2.37 6.62 -4.20
C ASP A 24 3.74 6.21 -3.69
N THR A 25 4.18 5.01 -4.08
CA THR A 25 5.54 4.59 -3.82
C THR A 25 6.29 4.43 -5.14
N MET A 26 7.52 4.92 -5.18
CA MET A 26 8.35 4.92 -6.37
C MET A 26 9.63 4.11 -6.19
N ASP A 27 9.98 3.75 -4.95
CA ASP A 27 11.20 3.00 -4.65
C ASP A 27 11.08 2.26 -3.31
N PHE A 28 12.07 1.43 -3.03
CA PHE A 28 12.10 0.60 -1.82
C PHE A 28 12.07 1.43 -0.54
N THR A 29 12.75 2.55 -0.52
CA THR A 29 12.82 3.43 0.66
C THR A 29 11.48 4.05 0.97
N LEU A 30 10.76 4.53 -0.05
CA LEU A 30 9.41 5.07 0.13
C LEU A 30 8.44 4.00 0.64
N THR A 31 8.47 2.81 0.04
CA THR A 31 7.62 1.71 0.49
C THR A 31 7.86 1.41 1.96
N GLU A 32 9.12 1.27 2.36
CA GLU A 32 9.48 0.95 3.74
C GLU A 32 9.00 2.05 4.70
N GLY A 33 9.20 3.32 4.35
CA GLY A 33 8.75 4.42 5.18
C GLY A 33 7.25 4.48 5.36
N ILE A 34 6.49 4.27 4.29
CA ILE A 34 5.01 4.28 4.34
C ILE A 34 4.51 3.14 5.23
N ILE A 35 5.05 1.93 5.05
CA ILE A 35 4.63 0.77 5.83
C ILE A 35 5.01 0.93 7.31
N GLU A 36 6.21 1.42 7.59
CA GLU A 36 6.63 1.68 8.98
C GLU A 36 5.70 2.68 9.65
N ALA A 37 5.31 3.75 8.96
CA ALA A 37 4.38 4.74 9.50
C ALA A 37 3.02 4.10 9.80
N ALA A 38 2.52 3.25 8.92
CA ALA A 38 1.28 2.54 9.15
C ALA A 38 1.37 1.62 10.36
N GLU A 39 2.49 0.90 10.50
CA GLU A 39 2.71 0.01 11.63
C GLU A 39 2.79 0.76 12.96
N GLN A 40 3.48 1.89 12.97
CA GLN A 40 3.63 2.71 14.19
C GLN A 40 2.32 3.34 14.64
N THR A 41 1.49 3.77 13.70
CA THR A 41 0.21 4.41 14.01
C THR A 41 -0.94 3.41 14.18
N GLY A 42 -0.78 2.19 13.66
CA GLY A 42 -1.86 1.20 13.62
C GLY A 42 -2.96 1.53 12.63
N LEU A 43 -2.74 2.52 11.76
CA LEU A 43 -3.76 2.97 10.81
C LEU A 43 -3.64 2.23 9.47
N PRO A 44 -4.79 1.92 8.82
CA PRO A 44 -4.76 1.34 7.49
C PRO A 44 -4.28 2.35 6.46
N VAL A 45 -3.56 1.89 5.43
CA VAL A 45 -3.12 2.76 4.33
C VAL A 45 -3.33 2.05 3.00
N ILE A 46 -3.45 2.87 1.95
CA ILE A 46 -3.45 2.39 0.58
C ILE A 46 -2.08 2.74 0.00
N LEU A 47 -1.33 1.71 -0.39
CA LEU A 47 -0.05 1.87 -1.06
C LEU A 47 -0.30 1.82 -2.55
N MET A 48 -0.01 2.91 -3.25
CA MET A 48 -0.28 3.03 -4.68
C MET A 48 1.00 2.89 -5.49
N LEU A 49 0.89 2.22 -6.63
CA LEU A 49 1.97 2.10 -7.59
C LEU A 49 1.56 2.86 -8.85
N PRO A 50 2.30 3.92 -9.25
CA PRO A 50 1.97 4.64 -10.47
C PRO A 50 2.11 3.75 -11.70
N GLY A 51 1.20 3.91 -12.67
CA GLY A 51 1.19 3.07 -13.87
C GLY A 51 2.51 3.09 -14.64
N PHE A 52 3.20 4.24 -14.67
CA PHE A 52 4.47 4.35 -15.38
C PHE A 52 5.58 3.48 -14.76
N ALA A 53 5.43 3.05 -13.51
CA ALA A 53 6.42 2.18 -12.87
C ALA A 53 6.50 0.81 -13.56
N PHE A 54 5.45 0.41 -14.26
CA PHE A 54 5.42 -0.86 -14.99
C PHE A 54 6.26 -0.86 -16.27
N ASP A 55 6.69 0.32 -16.72
CA ASP A 55 7.52 0.44 -17.91
C ASP A 55 9.02 0.27 -17.64
N ARG A 56 9.37 0.05 -16.37
CA ARG A 56 10.77 -0.09 -15.95
C ARG A 56 11.20 -1.56 -15.95
N GLN A 57 12.48 -1.79 -16.23
CA GLN A 57 13.04 -3.15 -16.20
C GLN A 57 12.93 -3.81 -14.83
N GLU A 58 12.98 -3.01 -13.77
CA GLU A 58 12.94 -3.52 -12.39
C GLU A 58 11.53 -3.63 -11.83
N ALA A 59 10.50 -3.44 -12.67
CA ALA A 59 9.11 -3.42 -12.20
C ALA A 59 8.74 -4.71 -11.46
N ASP A 60 9.09 -5.87 -12.00
CA ASP A 60 8.75 -7.15 -11.38
C ASP A 60 9.40 -7.31 -10.01
N ALA A 61 10.67 -6.93 -9.88
CA ALA A 61 11.38 -7.00 -8.60
C ALA A 61 10.76 -6.05 -7.57
N PHE A 62 10.37 -4.85 -8.00
CA PHE A 62 9.73 -3.88 -7.12
C PHE A 62 8.36 -4.36 -6.66
N LEU A 63 7.57 -4.92 -7.58
CA LEU A 63 6.26 -5.49 -7.24
C LEU A 63 6.40 -6.62 -6.22
N ASP A 64 7.35 -7.52 -6.45
CA ASP A 64 7.60 -8.65 -5.54
C ASP A 64 8.04 -8.18 -4.15
N PHE A 65 8.94 -7.19 -4.11
CA PHE A 65 9.39 -6.60 -2.85
C PHE A 65 8.21 -6.01 -2.08
N ASN A 66 7.39 -5.19 -2.76
CA ASN A 66 6.25 -4.54 -2.12
C ASN A 66 5.26 -5.56 -1.57
N LEU A 67 4.91 -6.58 -2.34
CA LEU A 67 4.00 -7.63 -1.88
C LEU A 67 4.56 -8.37 -0.68
N SER A 68 5.82 -8.75 -0.73
CA SER A 68 6.48 -9.46 0.37
C SER A 68 6.48 -8.62 1.64
N ARG A 69 6.82 -7.32 1.51
CA ARG A 69 6.86 -6.41 2.66
C ARG A 69 5.47 -6.18 3.25
N ILE A 70 4.45 -6.03 2.40
CA ILE A 70 3.06 -5.85 2.85
C ILE A 70 2.59 -7.07 3.63
N LYS A 71 2.87 -8.26 3.14
CA LYS A 71 2.45 -9.50 3.81
C LYS A 71 3.06 -9.66 5.20
N LYS A 72 4.22 -9.06 5.44
CA LYS A 72 4.89 -9.08 6.74
C LYS A 72 4.50 -7.91 7.63
N ALA A 73 3.74 -6.96 7.12
CA ALA A 73 3.37 -5.77 7.87
C ALA A 73 2.38 -6.09 8.98
N LYS A 74 2.38 -5.24 10.00
CA LYS A 74 1.48 -5.35 11.16
C LYS A 74 0.28 -4.42 11.07
N ALA A 75 0.01 -3.86 9.89
CA ALA A 75 -1.12 -2.97 9.65
C ALA A 75 -1.84 -3.39 8.37
N PRO A 76 -3.14 -3.10 8.23
CA PRO A 76 -3.88 -3.39 6.99
C PRO A 76 -3.40 -2.47 5.87
N ILE A 77 -2.98 -3.06 4.75
CA ILE A 77 -2.45 -2.32 3.61
C ILE A 77 -3.12 -2.82 2.33
N CYS A 78 -3.73 -1.90 1.58
CA CYS A 78 -4.25 -2.18 0.26
C CYS A 78 -3.20 -1.77 -0.78
N TYR A 79 -2.89 -2.66 -1.70
CA TYR A 79 -1.95 -2.39 -2.79
C TYR A 79 -2.75 -2.05 -4.04
N HIS A 80 -2.63 -0.83 -4.53
CA HIS A 80 -3.49 -0.30 -5.58
C HIS A 80 -2.66 0.30 -6.71
N LEU A 81 -3.10 0.08 -7.96
CA LEU A 81 -2.48 0.68 -9.13
C LEU A 81 -3.10 2.05 -9.37
N ASP A 82 -2.27 3.11 -9.23
CA ASP A 82 -2.68 4.49 -9.48
C ASP A 82 -2.62 4.78 -10.98
N HIS A 83 -3.67 5.37 -11.51
CA HIS A 83 -3.82 5.67 -12.94
C HIS A 83 -3.77 4.43 -13.85
N GLY A 84 -4.06 3.28 -13.30
CA GLY A 84 -4.09 2.03 -14.04
C GLY A 84 -5.42 1.68 -14.68
#